data_71467ccb135fb447875a5cce1a89fb84
#
_entry.id   71467ccb135fb447875a5cce1a89fb84
#
_cell.length_a   1.000
_cell.length_b   1.000
_cell.length_c   1.000
_cell.angle_alpha   90.00
_cell.angle_beta   90.00
_cell.angle_gamma   90.00
#
_symmetry.space_group_name_H-M   'P 1'
#
loop_
_entity.id
_entity.type
_entity.pdbx_description
1 polymer ?
#
loop_
_entity_poly.entity_id
_entity_poly.type
_entity_poly.pdbx_seq_one_letter_code
_entity_poly.pdbx_strand_id
1 'polypeptide(L)'
;MKNLPRILTTILCATSLATGAYAVAPDFMEKLTSDARPAEDRARDGMRRPYQVMNLAGVEEGMTVLDISSGGGWYARVLAAAIGPDGMIYAQDLGAGGRIPQAVTQDLTSMPNLEVVDNVSDVPANSIDIAVFGLESHHRDDETGVAFFREIYNVMKPGAKVIYTEYIGDASTDYRALHRLPIEVARRWVQEAGFEIVEDSDILRTTADDHSLPVFSPILGRNADRFLFILQKPEM
;
A
#
# COMPACT_ATOMS: atom_id res chain seq x y z
N MET A 1 11.72 -59.56 47.75
CA MET A 1 12.18 -58.31 47.11
C MET A 1 11.22 -58.03 45.97
N LYS A 2 10.34 -57.02 46.13
CA LYS A 2 9.27 -56.74 45.18
C LYS A 2 9.73 -55.54 44.29
N ASN A 3 9.85 -55.76 42.97
CA ASN A 3 10.18 -54.74 41.97
C ASN A 3 8.94 -53.89 41.69
N LEU A 4 8.98 -52.56 41.95
CA LEU A 4 7.99 -51.59 41.51
C LEU A 4 8.37 -51.13 40.07
N PRO A 5 7.39 -51.04 39.15
CA PRO A 5 7.63 -50.42 37.85
C PRO A 5 7.64 -48.91 37.97
N ARG A 6 8.68 -48.29 37.37
CA ARG A 6 8.75 -46.85 37.16
C ARG A 6 7.79 -46.43 36.02
N ILE A 7 6.76 -45.64 36.33
CA ILE A 7 5.92 -45.01 35.35
C ILE A 7 6.64 -43.78 34.84
N LEU A 8 7.05 -43.78 33.58
CA LEU A 8 7.59 -42.62 32.88
C LEU A 8 6.38 -41.77 32.38
N THR A 9 6.13 -40.66 33.03
CA THR A 9 5.11 -39.71 32.55
C THR A 9 5.73 -38.81 31.48
N THR A 10 5.42 -39.06 30.22
CA THR A 10 5.81 -38.22 29.10
C THR A 10 4.86 -37.00 29.09
N ILE A 11 5.37 -35.82 29.46
CA ILE A 11 4.65 -34.56 29.31
C ILE A 11 4.74 -34.17 27.83
N LEU A 12 3.64 -34.32 27.11
CA LEU A 12 3.48 -33.83 25.75
C LEU A 12 3.23 -32.31 25.84
N CYS A 13 4.28 -31.51 25.59
CA CYS A 13 4.14 -30.06 25.47
C CYS A 13 3.50 -29.78 24.11
N ALA A 14 2.19 -29.57 24.09
CA ALA A 14 1.48 -29.09 22.91
C ALA A 14 1.82 -27.60 22.73
N THR A 15 2.79 -27.28 21.87
CA THR A 15 2.97 -25.95 21.34
C THR A 15 1.81 -25.67 20.38
N SER A 16 0.77 -24.98 20.85
CA SER A 16 -0.23 -24.40 19.98
C SER A 16 0.48 -23.28 19.18
N LEU A 17 0.79 -23.57 17.93
CA LEU A 17 1.03 -22.53 16.93
C LEU A 17 -0.30 -21.81 16.74
N ALA A 18 -0.47 -20.69 17.43
CA ALA A 18 -1.53 -19.73 17.10
C ALA A 18 -1.16 -19.20 15.70
N THR A 19 -1.73 -19.80 14.66
CA THR A 19 -1.84 -19.16 13.35
C THR A 19 -2.84 -18.02 13.55
N GLY A 20 -2.36 -16.86 13.97
CA GLY A 20 -3.14 -15.62 13.90
C GLY A 20 -3.56 -15.49 12.45
N ALA A 21 -4.85 -15.50 12.18
CA ALA A 21 -5.33 -15.14 10.86
C ALA A 21 -5.01 -13.66 10.69
N TYR A 22 -4.07 -13.35 9.83
CA TYR A 22 -3.75 -11.99 9.41
C TYR A 22 -5.00 -11.36 8.82
N ALA A 23 -5.51 -10.30 9.43
CA ALA A 23 -6.74 -9.68 9.00
C ALA A 23 -6.74 -8.18 9.29
N VAL A 24 -7.33 -7.43 8.37
CA VAL A 24 -7.71 -6.03 8.59
C VAL A 24 -8.63 -5.92 9.81
N ALA A 25 -8.71 -4.72 10.39
CA ALA A 25 -9.59 -4.45 11.54
C ALA A 25 -11.01 -4.98 11.30
N PRO A 26 -11.68 -5.55 12.31
CA PRO A 26 -12.99 -6.20 12.15
C PRO A 26 -14.08 -5.29 11.58
N ASP A 27 -14.01 -3.98 11.84
CA ASP A 27 -14.94 -2.95 11.36
C ASP A 27 -14.50 -2.28 10.04
N PHE A 28 -13.47 -2.83 9.36
CA PHE A 28 -12.91 -2.25 8.13
C PHE A 28 -13.97 -1.99 7.05
N MET A 29 -14.82 -2.98 6.77
CA MET A 29 -15.89 -2.84 5.76
C MET A 29 -16.92 -1.80 6.16
N GLU A 30 -17.29 -1.71 7.43
CA GLU A 30 -18.20 -0.70 7.95
C GLU A 30 -17.61 0.69 7.75
N LYS A 31 -16.35 0.90 8.11
CA LYS A 31 -15.63 2.17 7.92
C LYS A 31 -15.50 2.56 6.46
N LEU A 32 -15.21 1.60 5.55
CA LEU A 32 -15.13 1.86 4.11
C LEU A 32 -16.43 2.40 3.52
N THR A 33 -17.58 1.86 3.96
CA THR A 33 -18.90 2.21 3.43
C THR A 33 -19.57 3.34 4.19
N SER A 34 -19.01 3.80 5.30
CA SER A 34 -19.55 4.84 6.15
C SER A 34 -19.74 6.18 5.42
N ASP A 35 -20.87 6.84 5.70
CA ASP A 35 -21.13 8.20 5.22
C ASP A 35 -20.21 9.26 5.84
N ALA A 36 -19.49 8.94 6.90
CA ALA A 36 -18.45 9.78 7.48
C ALA A 36 -17.23 9.91 6.53
N ARG A 37 -17.01 8.94 5.64
CA ARG A 37 -15.95 8.99 4.63
C ARG A 37 -16.38 9.87 3.45
N PRO A 38 -15.51 10.74 2.89
CA PRO A 38 -15.86 11.62 1.77
C PRO A 38 -16.53 10.88 0.61
N ALA A 39 -17.61 11.42 0.07
CA ALA A 39 -18.37 10.79 -1.01
C ALA A 39 -17.54 10.58 -2.27
N GLU A 40 -16.63 11.54 -2.60
CA GLU A 40 -15.67 11.41 -3.70
C GLU A 40 -14.65 10.28 -3.49
N ASP A 41 -14.32 9.94 -2.26
CA ASP A 41 -13.45 8.80 -1.95
C ASP A 41 -14.21 7.50 -2.20
N ARG A 42 -15.43 7.37 -1.67
CA ARG A 42 -16.29 6.20 -1.90
C ARG A 42 -16.55 5.96 -3.39
N ALA A 43 -16.73 7.04 -4.17
CA ALA A 43 -16.90 6.93 -5.62
C ALA A 43 -15.70 6.33 -6.37
N ARG A 44 -14.51 6.33 -5.76
CA ARG A 44 -13.28 5.74 -6.34
C ARG A 44 -13.10 4.28 -5.97
N ASP A 45 -13.79 3.79 -4.95
CA ASP A 45 -13.57 2.45 -4.37
C ASP A 45 -13.85 1.33 -5.37
N GLY A 46 -14.88 1.48 -6.22
CA GLY A 46 -15.20 0.49 -7.24
C GLY A 46 -14.05 0.17 -8.18
N MET A 47 -13.22 1.18 -8.51
CA MET A 47 -12.06 1.02 -9.40
C MET A 47 -10.76 0.74 -8.65
N ARG A 48 -10.65 1.15 -7.38
CA ARG A 48 -9.44 0.98 -6.56
C ARG A 48 -9.48 -0.26 -5.68
N ARG A 49 -10.66 -0.88 -5.54
CA ARG A 49 -10.91 -2.15 -4.84
C ARG A 49 -10.21 -2.26 -3.48
N PRO A 50 -10.40 -1.27 -2.55
CA PRO A 50 -9.58 -1.15 -1.35
C PRO A 50 -9.57 -2.41 -0.49
N TYR A 51 -10.72 -3.07 -0.31
CA TYR A 51 -10.80 -4.29 0.49
C TYR A 51 -9.92 -5.41 -0.07
N GLN A 52 -10.03 -5.65 -1.39
CA GLN A 52 -9.27 -6.71 -2.04
C GLN A 52 -7.77 -6.40 -2.05
N VAL A 53 -7.39 -5.14 -2.27
CA VAL A 53 -5.98 -4.71 -2.29
C VAL A 53 -5.35 -4.84 -0.90
N MET A 54 -6.03 -4.38 0.16
CA MET A 54 -5.52 -4.50 1.53
C MET A 54 -5.35 -5.96 1.95
N ASN A 55 -6.33 -6.83 1.64
CA ASN A 55 -6.22 -8.27 1.92
C ASN A 55 -5.10 -8.94 1.11
N LEU A 56 -4.95 -8.60 -0.17
CA LEU A 56 -3.89 -9.17 -1.03
C LEU A 56 -2.50 -8.83 -0.48
N ALA A 57 -2.32 -7.61 0.02
CA ALA A 57 -1.07 -7.16 0.64
C ALA A 57 -0.84 -7.77 2.03
N GLY A 58 -1.89 -8.28 2.68
CA GLY A 58 -1.81 -8.77 4.06
C GLY A 58 -1.73 -7.62 5.07
N VAL A 59 -2.53 -6.57 4.88
CA VAL A 59 -2.66 -5.49 5.88
C VAL A 59 -3.39 -6.03 7.10
N GLU A 60 -2.90 -5.69 8.31
CA GLU A 60 -3.40 -6.19 9.58
C GLU A 60 -3.68 -5.05 10.56
N GLU A 61 -4.57 -5.30 11.50
CA GLU A 61 -4.81 -4.41 12.63
C GLU A 61 -3.51 -4.16 13.43
N GLY A 62 -3.28 -2.92 13.83
CA GLY A 62 -2.13 -2.52 14.65
C GLY A 62 -0.83 -2.27 13.88
N MET A 63 -0.79 -2.47 12.55
CA MET A 63 0.41 -2.22 11.74
C MET A 63 0.83 -0.75 11.73
N THR A 64 2.12 -0.51 11.50
CA THR A 64 2.67 0.81 11.14
C THR A 64 2.74 0.91 9.61
N VAL A 65 2.05 1.88 9.04
CA VAL A 65 1.89 2.00 7.59
C VAL A 65 2.35 3.35 7.06
N LEU A 66 2.73 3.39 5.77
CA LEU A 66 3.15 4.59 5.08
C LEU A 66 2.31 4.78 3.80
N ASP A 67 1.59 5.90 3.73
CA ASP A 67 0.93 6.38 2.51
C ASP A 67 1.83 7.39 1.79
N ILE A 68 2.39 6.99 0.65
CA ILE A 68 3.35 7.77 -0.12
C ILE A 68 2.61 8.59 -1.17
N SER A 69 2.92 9.89 -1.25
CA SER A 69 2.21 10.86 -2.09
C SER A 69 0.71 10.88 -1.74
N SER A 70 0.42 11.00 -0.46
CA SER A 70 -0.92 10.85 0.13
C SER A 70 -1.96 11.81 -0.46
N GLY A 71 -1.53 13.02 -0.88
CA GLY A 71 -2.37 14.02 -1.55
C GLY A 71 -3.64 14.32 -0.78
N GLY A 72 -4.82 13.98 -1.31
CA GLY A 72 -6.11 14.15 -0.66
C GLY A 72 -6.45 13.09 0.39
N GLY A 73 -5.54 12.12 0.66
CA GLY A 73 -5.66 11.15 1.74
C GLY A 73 -6.59 9.98 1.48
N TRP A 74 -6.85 9.63 0.22
CA TRP A 74 -7.70 8.46 -0.08
C TRP A 74 -7.13 7.17 0.52
N TYR A 75 -5.83 6.88 0.25
CA TYR A 75 -5.17 5.71 0.81
C TYR A 75 -4.99 5.82 2.32
N ALA A 76 -4.66 7.01 2.85
CA ALA A 76 -4.54 7.22 4.29
C ALA A 76 -5.83 6.84 5.03
N ARG A 77 -7.03 7.22 4.49
CA ARG A 77 -8.32 6.81 5.08
C ARG A 77 -8.59 5.32 4.97
N VAL A 78 -8.20 4.69 3.86
CA VAL A 78 -8.32 3.23 3.68
C VAL A 78 -7.42 2.50 4.67
N LEU A 79 -6.16 2.93 4.79
CA LEU A 79 -5.20 2.36 5.74
C LEU A 79 -5.67 2.56 7.18
N ALA A 80 -6.13 3.76 7.56
CA ALA A 80 -6.66 4.04 8.89
C ALA A 80 -7.82 3.10 9.26
N ALA A 81 -8.72 2.84 8.30
CA ALA A 81 -9.81 1.91 8.49
C ALA A 81 -9.31 0.46 8.65
N ALA A 82 -8.27 0.07 7.90
CA ALA A 82 -7.74 -1.30 7.87
C ALA A 82 -6.92 -1.66 9.11
N ILE A 83 -6.05 -0.73 9.59
CA ILE A 83 -5.16 -0.99 10.72
C ILE A 83 -5.79 -0.68 12.09
N GLY A 84 -6.95 -0.02 12.12
CA GLY A 84 -7.61 0.35 13.37
C GLY A 84 -6.89 1.44 14.18
N PRO A 85 -7.38 1.72 15.40
CA PRO A 85 -6.85 2.83 16.21
C PRO A 85 -5.50 2.56 16.86
N ASP A 86 -5.10 1.30 16.97
CA ASP A 86 -3.84 0.88 17.60
C ASP A 86 -2.66 0.87 16.61
N GLY A 87 -2.92 1.02 15.31
CA GLY A 87 -1.92 1.16 14.27
C GLY A 87 -1.40 2.60 14.15
N MET A 88 -0.30 2.80 13.40
CA MET A 88 0.31 4.10 13.13
C MET A 88 0.38 4.38 11.64
N ILE A 89 0.08 5.62 11.23
CA ILE A 89 0.10 6.05 9.84
C ILE A 89 1.11 7.18 9.67
N TYR A 90 2.06 7.00 8.75
CA TYR A 90 2.81 8.08 8.16
C TYR A 90 2.17 8.47 6.83
N ALA A 91 1.79 9.74 6.66
CA ALA A 91 1.20 10.26 5.44
C ALA A 91 2.16 11.25 4.78
N GLN A 92 2.89 10.80 3.76
CA GLN A 92 3.86 11.64 3.07
C GLN A 92 3.14 12.55 2.07
N ASP A 93 3.46 13.86 2.12
CA ASP A 93 2.89 14.91 1.27
C ASP A 93 1.35 14.99 1.35
N LEU A 94 0.76 14.72 2.53
CA LEU A 94 -0.67 14.91 2.74
C LEU A 94 -1.03 16.40 2.57
N GLY A 95 -2.04 16.68 1.76
CA GLY A 95 -2.38 18.05 1.36
C GLY A 95 -1.54 18.57 0.20
N ALA A 96 -0.64 17.73 -0.37
CA ALA A 96 0.16 18.02 -1.56
C ALA A 96 0.86 19.40 -1.51
N GLY A 97 1.61 19.64 -0.42
CA GLY A 97 2.35 20.89 -0.22
C GLY A 97 1.44 22.13 -0.17
N GLY A 98 0.21 21.98 0.32
CA GLY A 98 -0.79 23.06 0.40
C GLY A 98 -1.62 23.28 -0.86
N ARG A 99 -1.45 22.47 -1.90
CA ARG A 99 -2.27 22.53 -3.13
C ARG A 99 -3.70 22.03 -2.91
N ILE A 100 -3.91 21.18 -1.90
CA ILE A 100 -5.22 20.65 -1.51
C ILE A 100 -5.72 21.46 -0.29
N PRO A 101 -6.96 21.95 -0.30
CA PRO A 101 -7.51 22.70 0.83
C PRO A 101 -7.46 21.87 2.12
N GLN A 102 -7.07 22.51 3.23
CA GLN A 102 -6.96 21.85 4.54
C GLN A 102 -8.25 21.13 4.96
N ALA A 103 -9.42 21.66 4.61
CA ALA A 103 -10.70 21.02 4.92
C ALA A 103 -10.86 19.62 4.31
N VAL A 104 -10.10 19.27 3.25
CA VAL A 104 -10.14 17.95 2.60
C VAL A 104 -9.38 16.89 3.42
N THR A 105 -8.39 17.30 4.20
CA THR A 105 -7.51 16.42 4.96
C THR A 105 -7.64 16.59 6.48
N GLN A 106 -8.54 17.46 6.93
CA GLN A 106 -8.69 17.83 8.35
C GLN A 106 -9.06 16.63 9.23
N ASP A 107 -9.87 15.71 8.75
CA ASP A 107 -10.21 14.47 9.45
C ASP A 107 -8.96 13.63 9.73
N LEU A 108 -8.08 13.49 8.76
CA LEU A 108 -6.82 12.75 8.88
C LEU A 108 -5.84 13.44 9.83
N THR A 109 -5.60 14.74 9.65
CA THR A 109 -4.67 15.51 10.49
C THR A 109 -5.15 15.64 11.95
N SER A 110 -6.41 15.33 12.22
CA SER A 110 -6.97 15.27 13.57
C SER A 110 -6.84 13.90 14.24
N MET A 111 -6.38 12.87 13.51
CA MET A 111 -6.21 11.53 14.06
C MET A 111 -4.96 11.47 14.95
N PRO A 112 -5.06 10.91 16.17
CA PRO A 112 -3.93 10.86 17.10
C PRO A 112 -2.81 9.91 16.66
N ASN A 113 -3.11 8.98 15.76
CA ASN A 113 -2.21 7.96 15.22
C ASN A 113 -1.81 8.22 13.77
N LEU A 114 -1.88 9.47 13.31
CA LEU A 114 -1.39 9.87 12.00
C LEU A 114 -0.35 10.99 12.14
N GLU A 115 0.79 10.79 11.51
CA GLU A 115 1.86 11.78 11.36
C GLU A 115 2.05 12.15 9.89
N VAL A 116 2.06 13.47 9.63
CA VAL A 116 2.35 13.98 8.29
C VAL A 116 3.85 14.20 8.19
N VAL A 117 4.46 13.66 7.13
CA VAL A 117 5.88 13.82 6.82
C VAL A 117 6.07 14.42 5.44
N ASP A 118 7.11 15.22 5.25
CA ASP A 118 7.39 15.84 3.95
C ASP A 118 8.08 14.85 3.00
N ASN A 119 9.00 14.03 3.52
CA ASN A 119 9.77 13.08 2.73
C ASN A 119 9.66 11.66 3.29
N VAL A 120 9.83 10.66 2.44
CA VAL A 120 9.92 9.24 2.88
C VAL A 120 11.08 9.06 3.87
N SER A 121 12.19 9.77 3.66
CA SER A 121 13.38 9.72 4.54
C SER A 121 13.17 10.29 5.95
N ASP A 122 12.07 11.01 6.19
CA ASP A 122 11.73 11.51 7.53
C ASP A 122 11.13 10.40 8.41
N VAL A 123 10.70 9.30 7.79
CA VAL A 123 10.19 8.10 8.48
C VAL A 123 11.37 7.29 9.05
N PRO A 124 11.30 6.77 10.29
CA PRO A 124 12.37 5.97 10.85
C PRO A 124 12.71 4.74 10.02
N ALA A 125 14.00 4.44 9.85
CA ALA A 125 14.45 3.26 9.11
C ALA A 125 13.92 1.96 9.75
N ASN A 126 13.55 0.99 8.89
CA ASN A 126 13.03 -0.32 9.29
C ASN A 126 11.85 -0.25 10.29
N SER A 127 10.93 0.71 10.08
CA SER A 127 9.77 0.91 10.97
C SER A 127 8.42 0.56 10.32
N ILE A 128 8.35 0.46 9.01
CA ILE A 128 7.10 0.30 8.25
C ILE A 128 6.83 -1.17 7.94
N ASP A 129 5.60 -1.62 8.25
CA ASP A 129 5.09 -2.95 7.93
C ASP A 129 4.50 -2.99 6.51
N ILE A 130 3.72 -1.96 6.15
CA ILE A 130 3.12 -1.82 4.81
C ILE A 130 3.30 -0.39 4.33
N ALA A 131 3.75 -0.21 3.09
CA ALA A 131 3.66 1.07 2.38
C ALA A 131 2.70 0.98 1.20
N VAL A 132 2.11 2.11 0.83
CA VAL A 132 1.35 2.27 -0.42
C VAL A 132 2.00 3.37 -1.24
N PHE A 133 2.31 3.07 -2.51
CA PHE A 133 2.75 4.06 -3.48
C PHE A 133 1.92 3.92 -4.76
N GLY A 134 1.14 4.94 -5.08
CA GLY A 134 0.20 4.83 -6.17
C GLY A 134 0.06 6.08 -7.04
N LEU A 135 0.12 5.86 -8.37
CA LEU A 135 -0.30 6.81 -9.40
C LEU A 135 0.57 8.08 -9.51
N GLU A 136 1.83 8.04 -9.06
CA GLU A 136 2.76 9.19 -9.05
C GLU A 136 4.16 8.85 -9.59
N SER A 137 4.46 7.57 -9.85
CA SER A 137 5.79 7.14 -10.26
C SER A 137 6.15 7.58 -11.68
N HIS A 138 5.18 7.79 -12.56
CA HIS A 138 5.37 8.28 -13.94
C HIS A 138 6.02 9.67 -14.05
N HIS A 139 6.10 10.43 -12.95
CA HIS A 139 6.80 11.70 -12.89
C HIS A 139 8.32 11.56 -12.74
N ARG A 140 8.83 10.33 -12.57
CA ARG A 140 10.28 10.03 -12.38
C ARG A 140 10.90 9.47 -13.65
N ASP A 141 12.19 9.67 -13.79
CA ASP A 141 13.02 8.97 -14.77
C ASP A 141 13.67 7.71 -14.15
N ASP A 142 14.52 7.02 -14.90
CA ASP A 142 15.14 5.77 -14.43
C ASP A 142 16.02 5.97 -13.20
N GLU A 143 16.79 7.06 -13.15
CA GLU A 143 17.69 7.35 -12.04
C GLU A 143 16.90 7.71 -10.77
N THR A 144 15.97 8.65 -10.89
CA THR A 144 15.15 9.13 -9.76
C THR A 144 14.11 8.11 -9.32
N GLY A 145 13.62 7.26 -10.23
CA GLY A 145 12.70 6.17 -9.91
C GLY A 145 13.36 5.11 -9.03
N VAL A 146 14.52 4.60 -9.45
CA VAL A 146 15.29 3.61 -8.65
C VAL A 146 15.72 4.20 -7.32
N ALA A 147 16.22 5.45 -7.30
CA ALA A 147 16.63 6.12 -6.06
C ALA A 147 15.46 6.23 -5.07
N PHE A 148 14.28 6.61 -5.55
CA PHE A 148 13.09 6.73 -4.70
C PHE A 148 12.63 5.39 -4.12
N PHE A 149 12.64 4.31 -4.90
CA PHE A 149 12.35 2.97 -4.37
C PHE A 149 13.39 2.51 -3.34
N ARG A 150 14.65 2.95 -3.42
CA ARG A 150 15.65 2.71 -2.37
C ARG A 150 15.35 3.49 -1.09
N GLU A 151 14.82 4.71 -1.18
CA GLU A 151 14.34 5.44 0.01
C GLU A 151 13.20 4.68 0.69
N ILE A 152 12.22 4.20 -0.08
CA ILE A 152 11.14 3.35 0.44
C ILE A 152 11.73 2.09 1.09
N TYR A 153 12.66 1.40 0.41
CA TYR A 153 13.31 0.19 0.94
C TYR A 153 13.94 0.41 2.31
N ASN A 154 14.57 1.57 2.55
CA ASN A 154 15.27 1.87 3.80
C ASN A 154 14.30 1.98 4.99
N VAL A 155 13.09 2.49 4.81
CA VAL A 155 12.11 2.63 5.89
C VAL A 155 11.29 1.36 6.13
N MET A 156 11.25 0.43 5.18
CA MET A 156 10.55 -0.85 5.32
C MET A 156 11.28 -1.80 6.26
N LYS A 157 10.56 -2.52 7.12
CA LYS A 157 11.08 -3.66 7.89
C LYS A 157 11.50 -4.80 6.96
N PRO A 158 12.46 -5.66 7.33
CA PRO A 158 12.65 -6.94 6.63
C PRO A 158 11.34 -7.73 6.57
N GLY A 159 11.00 -8.32 5.44
CA GLY A 159 9.72 -9.01 5.20
C GLY A 159 8.52 -8.11 4.92
N ALA A 160 8.62 -6.79 5.16
CA ALA A 160 7.54 -5.83 4.92
C ALA A 160 7.21 -5.66 3.44
N LYS A 161 5.97 -5.22 3.15
CA LYS A 161 5.47 -5.17 1.78
C LYS A 161 5.10 -3.76 1.33
N VAL A 162 5.17 -3.53 0.02
CA VAL A 162 4.71 -2.29 -0.63
C VAL A 162 3.61 -2.62 -1.62
N ILE A 163 2.47 -1.96 -1.48
CA ILE A 163 1.40 -1.92 -2.47
C ILE A 163 1.80 -0.88 -3.52
N TYR A 164 2.20 -1.32 -4.71
CA TYR A 164 2.60 -0.43 -5.78
C TYR A 164 1.66 -0.55 -6.96
N THR A 165 1.03 0.55 -7.32
CA THR A 165 0.11 0.62 -8.47
C THR A 165 0.38 1.87 -9.30
N GLU A 166 0.28 1.73 -10.63
CA GLU A 166 0.43 2.84 -11.56
C GLU A 166 -0.40 2.59 -12.82
N TYR A 167 -0.71 3.67 -13.53
CA TYR A 167 -1.37 3.61 -14.84
C TYR A 167 -0.44 3.01 -15.88
N ILE A 168 -0.93 2.00 -16.60
CA ILE A 168 -0.13 1.30 -17.61
C ILE A 168 0.08 2.18 -18.82
N GLY A 169 1.35 2.30 -19.23
CA GLY A 169 1.80 3.00 -20.41
C GLY A 169 2.38 2.08 -21.47
N ASP A 170 2.40 2.55 -22.71
CA ASP A 170 3.09 1.91 -23.83
C ASP A 170 4.47 2.58 -24.02
N ALA A 171 5.54 1.80 -23.95
CA ALA A 171 6.90 2.29 -24.12
C ALA A 171 7.21 2.89 -25.49
N SER A 172 6.37 2.60 -26.51
CA SER A 172 6.48 3.18 -27.86
C SER A 172 5.88 4.59 -27.97
N THR A 173 5.23 5.09 -26.93
CA THR A 173 4.58 6.40 -26.89
C THR A 173 5.27 7.36 -25.91
N ASP A 174 4.89 8.65 -25.92
CA ASP A 174 5.24 9.57 -24.84
C ASP A 174 4.36 9.28 -23.60
N TYR A 175 4.60 8.16 -22.96
CA TYR A 175 3.81 7.67 -21.83
C TYR A 175 3.81 8.65 -20.65
N ARG A 176 4.87 9.46 -20.47
CA ARG A 176 4.93 10.46 -19.39
C ARG A 176 3.95 11.61 -19.63
N ALA A 177 3.86 12.10 -20.89
CA ALA A 177 2.86 13.10 -21.24
C ALA A 177 1.42 12.58 -21.07
N LEU A 178 1.22 11.26 -21.14
CA LEU A 178 -0.05 10.58 -20.88
C LEU A 178 -0.29 10.27 -19.39
N HIS A 179 0.66 10.63 -18.50
CA HIS A 179 0.64 10.28 -17.06
C HIS A 179 0.58 8.76 -16.82
N ARG A 180 1.40 8.00 -17.55
CA ARG A 180 1.45 6.55 -17.52
C ARG A 180 2.88 6.06 -17.34
N LEU A 181 3.04 4.79 -16.96
CA LEU A 181 4.34 4.14 -16.85
C LEU A 181 4.28 2.74 -17.46
N PRO A 182 5.20 2.36 -18.37
CA PRO A 182 5.31 0.99 -18.86
C PRO A 182 5.62 0.02 -17.70
N ILE A 183 4.92 -1.12 -17.68
CA ILE A 183 5.07 -2.14 -16.63
C ILE A 183 6.52 -2.59 -16.47
N GLU A 184 7.24 -2.76 -17.58
CA GLU A 184 8.64 -3.22 -17.56
C GLU A 184 9.60 -2.19 -16.96
N VAL A 185 9.29 -0.90 -17.10
CA VAL A 185 10.05 0.17 -16.43
C VAL A 185 9.81 0.10 -14.91
N ALA A 186 8.56 0.00 -14.50
CA ALA A 186 8.19 -0.14 -13.10
C ALA A 186 8.86 -1.38 -12.45
N ARG A 187 8.80 -2.53 -13.13
CA ARG A 187 9.39 -3.80 -12.69
C ARG A 187 10.91 -3.67 -12.50
N ARG A 188 11.59 -3.08 -13.48
CA ARG A 188 13.04 -2.86 -13.41
C ARG A 188 13.40 -1.98 -12.20
N TRP A 189 12.71 -0.85 -12.00
CA TRP A 189 13.01 0.07 -10.89
C TRP A 189 12.94 -0.59 -9.52
N VAL A 190 11.86 -1.36 -9.27
CA VAL A 190 11.68 -2.00 -7.96
C VAL A 190 12.70 -3.10 -7.71
N GLN A 191 13.06 -3.87 -8.75
CA GLN A 191 14.08 -4.93 -8.66
C GLN A 191 15.50 -4.35 -8.45
N GLU A 192 15.86 -3.27 -9.17
CA GLU A 192 17.15 -2.57 -8.98
C GLU A 192 17.24 -1.88 -7.61
N ALA A 193 16.11 -1.54 -6.99
CA ALA A 193 16.06 -1.03 -5.64
C ALA A 193 16.20 -2.12 -4.56
N GLY A 194 16.09 -3.40 -4.93
CA GLY A 194 16.25 -4.56 -4.03
C GLY A 194 14.95 -5.23 -3.58
N PHE A 195 13.80 -4.81 -4.09
CA PHE A 195 12.52 -5.46 -3.80
C PHE A 195 12.31 -6.72 -4.65
N GLU A 196 11.62 -7.71 -4.08
CA GLU A 196 11.02 -8.82 -4.80
C GLU A 196 9.55 -8.50 -5.13
N ILE A 197 9.09 -8.85 -6.34
CA ILE A 197 7.67 -8.79 -6.69
C ILE A 197 7.07 -10.13 -6.31
N VAL A 198 6.31 -10.16 -5.21
CA VAL A 198 5.70 -11.38 -4.69
C VAL A 198 4.28 -11.62 -5.21
N GLU A 199 3.66 -10.58 -5.78
CA GLU A 199 2.36 -10.67 -6.46
C GLU A 199 2.33 -9.66 -7.61
N ASP A 200 1.86 -10.11 -8.78
CA ASP A 200 1.57 -9.30 -9.98
C ASP A 200 0.10 -9.54 -10.31
N SER A 201 -0.75 -8.64 -9.87
CA SER A 201 -2.20 -8.87 -9.82
C SER A 201 -2.97 -8.09 -10.86
N ASP A 202 -3.88 -8.78 -11.56
CA ASP A 202 -4.80 -8.18 -12.54
C ASP A 202 -6.04 -7.53 -11.90
N ILE A 203 -6.12 -7.48 -10.58
CA ILE A 203 -7.33 -7.01 -9.87
C ILE A 203 -7.73 -5.57 -10.22
N LEU A 204 -6.78 -4.72 -10.62
CA LEU A 204 -7.01 -3.33 -11.04
C LEU A 204 -7.01 -3.12 -12.55
N ARG A 205 -6.91 -4.20 -13.34
CA ARG A 205 -6.88 -4.15 -14.79
C ARG A 205 -8.25 -3.82 -15.39
N THR A 206 -8.22 -3.13 -16.52
CA THR A 206 -9.38 -2.91 -17.38
C THR A 206 -8.99 -2.99 -18.87
N THR A 207 -9.79 -3.69 -19.65
CA THR A 207 -9.57 -3.81 -21.09
C THR A 207 -10.25 -2.68 -21.89
N ALA A 208 -10.93 -1.76 -21.19
CA ALA A 208 -11.60 -0.63 -21.84
C ALA A 208 -10.64 0.50 -22.21
N ASP A 209 -9.40 0.47 -21.70
CA ASP A 209 -8.35 1.46 -21.93
C ASP A 209 -7.23 0.84 -22.78
N ASP A 210 -7.02 1.38 -23.97
CA ASP A 210 -5.97 0.97 -24.92
C ASP A 210 -4.63 1.71 -24.72
N HIS A 211 -4.51 2.48 -23.63
CA HIS A 211 -3.35 3.25 -23.21
C HIS A 211 -2.97 4.43 -24.14
N SER A 212 -3.79 4.75 -25.13
CA SER A 212 -3.51 5.82 -26.11
C SER A 212 -3.88 7.22 -25.60
N LEU A 213 -4.73 7.33 -24.57
CA LEU A 213 -5.23 8.58 -24.03
C LEU A 213 -4.57 8.95 -22.69
N PRO A 214 -4.44 10.27 -22.40
CA PRO A 214 -4.08 10.72 -21.06
C PRO A 214 -5.06 10.17 -20.01
N VAL A 215 -4.56 9.76 -18.84
CA VAL A 215 -5.38 9.15 -17.77
C VAL A 215 -6.53 10.05 -17.28
N PHE A 216 -6.41 11.36 -17.46
CA PHE A 216 -7.43 12.35 -17.12
C PHE A 216 -8.47 12.58 -18.22
N SER A 217 -8.37 11.86 -19.34
CA SER A 217 -9.34 11.99 -20.43
C SER A 217 -10.76 11.69 -19.93
N PRO A 218 -11.74 12.57 -20.20
CA PRO A 218 -13.15 12.31 -19.86
C PRO A 218 -13.70 11.02 -20.45
N ILE A 219 -13.14 10.57 -21.59
CA ILE A 219 -13.54 9.32 -22.28
C ILE A 219 -13.28 8.11 -21.38
N LEU A 220 -12.20 8.12 -20.60
CA LEU A 220 -11.85 7.02 -19.68
C LEU A 220 -12.71 7.00 -18.42
N GLY A 221 -13.41 8.09 -18.08
CA GLY A 221 -14.29 8.14 -16.92
C GLY A 221 -13.59 7.75 -15.61
N ARG A 222 -12.29 8.06 -15.46
CA ARG A 222 -11.38 7.59 -14.40
C ARG A 222 -11.10 6.09 -14.37
N ASN A 223 -11.45 5.36 -15.43
CA ASN A 223 -11.26 3.91 -15.56
C ASN A 223 -10.01 3.56 -16.39
N ALA A 224 -8.93 4.32 -16.22
CA ALA A 224 -7.65 4.01 -16.83
C ALA A 224 -7.07 2.70 -16.27
N ASP A 225 -6.46 1.90 -17.14
CA ASP A 225 -5.87 0.59 -16.81
C ASP A 225 -4.66 0.74 -15.89
N ARG A 226 -4.54 -0.15 -14.90
CA ARG A 226 -3.49 -0.11 -13.86
C ARG A 226 -2.93 -1.48 -13.62
N PHE A 227 -1.62 -1.53 -13.38
CA PHE A 227 -1.02 -2.69 -12.74
C PHE A 227 -1.08 -2.56 -11.21
N LEU A 228 -0.98 -3.69 -10.54
CA LEU A 228 -0.80 -3.78 -9.10
C LEU A 228 0.28 -4.79 -8.79
N PHE A 229 1.38 -4.34 -8.19
CA PHE A 229 2.41 -5.19 -7.62
C PHE A 229 2.33 -5.16 -6.09
N ILE A 230 2.50 -6.32 -5.46
CA ILE A 230 2.90 -6.40 -4.07
C ILE A 230 4.39 -6.70 -4.08
N LEU A 231 5.16 -5.72 -3.60
CA LEU A 231 6.60 -5.84 -3.44
C LEU A 231 6.90 -6.31 -2.03
N GLN A 232 8.00 -7.01 -1.84
CA GLN A 232 8.49 -7.40 -0.52
C GLN A 232 9.96 -7.04 -0.37
N LYS A 233 10.31 -6.46 0.77
CA LYS A 233 11.70 -6.36 1.20
C LYS A 233 12.12 -7.74 1.69
N PRO A 234 13.17 -8.37 1.14
CA PRO A 234 13.62 -9.70 1.57
C PRO A 234 13.87 -9.78 3.08
N GLU A 235 13.55 -10.92 3.67
CA GLU A 235 14.02 -11.26 5.02
C GLU A 235 15.54 -11.52 4.94
N MET A 236 16.30 -10.92 5.83
CA MET A 236 17.75 -11.16 5.90
C MET A 236 18.05 -12.47 6.64
#